data_0e440cddea6705a8e52d0c52f9670e44
#
_entry.id   0e440cddea6705a8e52d0c52f9670e44
#
_cell.length_a   1.000
_cell.length_b   1.000
_cell.length_c   1.000
_cell.angle_alpha   90.00
_cell.angle_beta   90.00
_cell.angle_gamma   90.00
#
_symmetry.space_group_name_H-M   'P 1'
#
loop_
_entity.id
_entity.type
_entity.pdbx_description
1 polymer ?
#
loop_
_entity_poly.entity_id
_entity_poly.type
_entity_poly.pdbx_seq_one_letter_code
_entity_poly.pdbx_strand_id
1 'polypeptide(L)'
;MNVIIGHEGTSAQLYAPKGATGKTIHHFFQKLNCYPQGLFIQRKVGCMRMADNKFDRGYYRLEVKIKNREKHSAVACASYRSDESLYSERDGLVKTFRKHKVKPETFILKPSHAPDWALNRERLWNEVEKVEKHYKAQLAREVLLSIPNELNEEEQSKLIRRFVQNEFVNEGMVADVSIHRDDKNNPHAHVLLTMRSFKENGQWDNKSKRVQKVDSKGNPVFNSKGQRVTVSVKTNDWDKPETLLKWRENWAKELNKTMKENGIDLRFSEKSFEEQGLTKLPLLRLSRQAYYLEKRAKEEALKFGKEYEPVTYFGKQNKLIQE
;
A
#
# COMPACT_ATOMS: atom_id res chain seq x y z
N MET A 1 -20.15 26.40 -7.45
CA MET A 1 -19.25 25.56 -6.63
C MET A 1 -17.83 25.82 -7.14
N ASN A 2 -16.97 26.37 -6.31
CA ASN A 2 -15.59 26.71 -6.71
C ASN A 2 -14.67 25.55 -6.34
N VAL A 3 -13.95 25.00 -7.29
CA VAL A 3 -12.90 24.00 -7.05
C VAL A 3 -11.56 24.72 -7.23
N ILE A 4 -10.77 24.84 -6.17
CA ILE A 4 -9.42 25.38 -6.23
C ILE A 4 -8.46 24.22 -6.40
N ILE A 5 -7.77 24.16 -7.54
CA ILE A 5 -6.66 23.25 -7.78
C ILE A 5 -5.39 24.06 -7.65
N GLY A 6 -4.66 23.87 -6.54
CA GLY A 6 -3.35 24.47 -6.33
C GLY A 6 -2.23 23.54 -6.78
N HIS A 7 -1.43 23.95 -7.74
CA HIS A 7 -0.06 23.48 -7.94
C HIS A 7 0.87 24.58 -7.48
N GLU A 8 2.04 24.28 -6.97
CA GLU A 8 3.02 25.30 -6.54
C GLU A 8 3.21 26.34 -7.66
N GLY A 9 2.67 27.55 -7.42
CA GLY A 9 2.85 28.71 -8.27
C GLY A 9 1.64 29.25 -9.04
N THR A 10 0.54 28.49 -9.20
CA THR A 10 -0.67 29.02 -9.89
C THR A 10 -1.93 28.32 -9.37
N SER A 11 -2.89 29.11 -8.88
CA SER A 11 -4.23 28.63 -8.52
C SER A 11 -5.22 28.96 -9.65
N ALA A 12 -5.84 27.92 -10.23
CA ALA A 12 -6.96 28.05 -11.16
C ALA A 12 -8.27 27.68 -10.46
N GLN A 13 -9.27 28.55 -10.55
CA GLN A 13 -10.63 28.26 -10.07
C GLN A 13 -11.47 27.71 -11.22
N LEU A 14 -12.01 26.50 -11.03
CA LEU A 14 -12.95 25.89 -11.97
C LEU A 14 -14.35 25.88 -11.36
N TYR A 15 -15.34 26.28 -12.16
CA TYR A 15 -16.74 26.32 -11.77
C TYR A 15 -17.50 25.15 -12.40
N ALA A 16 -18.19 24.34 -11.61
CA ALA A 16 -19.14 23.37 -12.13
C ALA A 16 -20.51 24.06 -12.37
N PRO A 17 -21.24 23.68 -13.43
CA PRO A 17 -22.57 24.25 -13.70
C PRO A 17 -23.54 23.99 -12.54
N LYS A 18 -24.41 24.95 -12.22
CA LYS A 18 -25.50 24.75 -11.24
C LYS A 18 -26.41 23.62 -11.74
N GLY A 19 -26.65 22.61 -10.91
CA GLY A 19 -27.54 21.50 -11.22
C GLY A 19 -26.85 20.23 -11.77
N ALA A 20 -25.50 20.15 -11.78
CA ALA A 20 -24.78 18.97 -12.25
C ALA A 20 -24.99 17.77 -11.29
N THR A 21 -25.47 16.66 -11.84
CA THR A 21 -25.56 15.35 -11.15
C THR A 21 -24.19 14.69 -11.09
N GLY A 22 -24.02 13.66 -10.22
CA GLY A 22 -22.75 12.92 -10.06
C GLY A 22 -22.17 12.38 -11.38
N LYS A 23 -23.02 11.95 -12.32
CA LYS A 23 -22.59 11.52 -13.69
C LYS A 23 -22.00 12.67 -14.52
N THR A 24 -22.57 13.86 -14.41
CA THR A 24 -22.10 15.06 -15.12
C THR A 24 -20.74 15.52 -14.61
N ILE A 25 -20.50 15.39 -13.31
CA ILE A 25 -19.21 15.72 -12.66
C ILE A 25 -18.12 14.76 -13.09
N HIS A 26 -18.42 13.44 -13.16
CA HIS A 26 -17.47 12.42 -13.59
C HIS A 26 -17.04 12.63 -15.06
N HIS A 27 -18.00 12.87 -15.96
CA HIS A 27 -17.75 13.13 -17.38
C HIS A 27 -16.97 14.44 -17.61
N PHE A 28 -17.16 15.45 -16.76
CA PHE A 28 -16.43 16.70 -16.78
C PHE A 28 -14.94 16.50 -16.45
N PHE A 29 -14.61 15.68 -15.44
CA PHE A 29 -13.23 15.36 -15.09
C PHE A 29 -12.54 14.45 -16.11
N GLN A 30 -13.25 13.55 -16.77
CA GLN A 30 -12.71 12.74 -17.88
C GLN A 30 -12.31 13.59 -19.09
N LYS A 31 -13.11 14.61 -19.46
CA LYS A 31 -12.81 15.49 -20.59
C LYS A 31 -11.61 16.43 -20.36
N LEU A 32 -11.27 16.74 -19.12
CA LEU A 32 -10.18 17.66 -18.80
C LEU A 32 -8.80 17.01 -18.76
N ASN A 33 -8.71 15.67 -18.84
CA ASN A 33 -7.44 14.93 -18.69
C ASN A 33 -6.61 15.35 -17.45
N CYS A 34 -7.29 16.00 -16.48
CA CYS A 34 -6.71 16.57 -15.27
C CYS A 34 -6.90 15.60 -14.11
N TYR A 35 -6.27 14.43 -14.18
CA TYR A 35 -5.94 13.71 -12.96
C TYR A 35 -4.59 14.27 -12.47
N PRO A 36 -4.52 14.96 -11.31
CA PRO A 36 -3.25 15.31 -10.73
C PRO A 36 -2.44 14.03 -10.55
N GLN A 37 -1.26 13.95 -11.15
CA GLN A 37 -0.33 12.86 -10.93
C GLN A 37 -0.07 12.79 -9.41
N GLY A 38 -0.54 11.73 -8.76
CA GLY A 38 -0.45 11.55 -7.30
C GLY A 38 -1.78 11.39 -6.56
N LEU A 39 -2.93 11.57 -7.21
CA LEU A 39 -4.21 11.24 -6.59
C LEU A 39 -4.44 9.72 -6.66
N PHE A 40 -3.76 8.97 -5.79
CA PHE A 40 -4.13 7.60 -5.51
C PHE A 40 -5.52 7.62 -4.87
N ILE A 41 -6.54 7.24 -5.62
CA ILE A 41 -7.86 6.95 -5.07
C ILE A 41 -7.71 5.67 -4.24
N GLN A 42 -7.35 5.83 -2.97
CA GLN A 42 -7.46 4.74 -2.01
C GLN A 42 -8.95 4.54 -1.73
N ARG A 43 -9.49 3.50 -2.33
CA ARG A 43 -10.86 3.07 -2.06
C ARG A 43 -10.92 2.48 -0.65
N LYS A 44 -11.35 3.26 0.33
CA LYS A 44 -11.92 2.71 1.56
C LYS A 44 -13.32 2.25 1.22
N VAL A 45 -13.50 0.96 1.08
CA VAL A 45 -14.83 0.36 1.14
C VAL A 45 -15.09 0.07 2.62
N GLY A 46 -15.90 0.87 3.26
CA GLY A 46 -16.44 0.54 4.58
C GLY A 46 -17.38 -0.66 4.45
N CYS A 47 -17.38 -1.54 5.44
CA CYS A 47 -18.38 -2.59 5.53
C CYS A 47 -19.78 -1.94 5.61
N MET A 48 -20.53 -1.99 4.52
CA MET A 48 -21.96 -1.69 4.51
C MET A 48 -22.69 -2.94 4.11
N ARG A 49 -23.51 -3.46 5.02
CA ARG A 49 -24.54 -4.48 4.70
C ARG A 49 -25.53 -3.85 3.73
N MET A 50 -25.62 -4.38 2.53
CA MET A 50 -26.66 -3.99 1.57
C MET A 50 -27.28 -5.20 0.90
N ALA A 51 -28.62 -5.19 0.87
CA ALA A 51 -29.55 -6.27 0.56
C ALA A 51 -29.79 -6.49 -0.95
N ASP A 52 -28.75 -6.44 -1.83
CA ASP A 52 -28.96 -6.72 -3.26
C ASP A 52 -27.89 -7.59 -3.94
N ASN A 53 -27.00 -8.21 -3.18
CA ASN A 53 -26.09 -9.20 -3.70
C ASN A 53 -25.95 -10.37 -2.71
N LYS A 54 -25.90 -11.57 -3.25
CA LYS A 54 -25.83 -12.87 -2.60
C LYS A 54 -24.74 -13.04 -1.53
N PHE A 55 -23.85 -12.05 -1.35
CA PHE A 55 -22.73 -12.06 -0.41
C PHE A 55 -22.44 -10.67 0.17
N ASP A 56 -22.17 -10.59 1.45
CA ASP A 56 -21.60 -9.38 2.09
C ASP A 56 -20.19 -9.11 1.56
N ARG A 57 -19.81 -7.83 1.46
CA ARG A 57 -18.52 -7.40 0.94
C ARG A 57 -17.65 -6.85 2.03
N GLY A 58 -16.43 -7.40 2.13
CA GLY A 58 -15.43 -6.96 3.07
C GLY A 58 -14.60 -5.75 2.58
N TYR A 59 -14.01 -5.06 3.54
CA TYR A 59 -13.06 -3.99 3.26
C TYR A 59 -11.76 -4.53 2.71
N TYR A 60 -11.46 -4.19 1.45
CA TYR A 60 -10.26 -4.60 0.75
C TYR A 60 -9.24 -3.45 0.67
N ARG A 61 -7.97 -3.73 1.03
CA ARG A 61 -6.84 -2.84 0.82
C ARG A 61 -5.56 -3.61 0.57
N LEU A 62 -4.91 -3.34 -0.55
CA LEU A 62 -3.49 -3.57 -0.76
C LEU A 62 -2.91 -2.27 -1.34
N GLU A 63 -2.06 -1.61 -0.56
CA GLU A 63 -1.40 -0.36 -0.93
C GLU A 63 0.10 -0.55 -0.88
N VAL A 64 0.80 -0.07 -1.92
CA VAL A 64 2.26 -0.15 -2.01
C VAL A 64 2.85 1.26 -1.96
N LYS A 65 3.88 1.46 -1.13
CA LYS A 65 4.64 2.71 -1.02
C LYS A 65 6.13 2.42 -1.04
N ILE A 66 6.87 3.22 -1.80
CA ILE A 66 8.34 3.15 -1.81
C ILE A 66 8.91 4.10 -0.75
N LYS A 67 9.86 3.60 0.03
CA LYS A 67 10.62 4.39 1.01
C LYS A 67 11.96 4.77 0.40
N ASN A 68 12.09 6.02 -0.02
CA ASN A 68 13.31 6.56 -0.62
C ASN A 68 14.26 7.09 0.47
N ARG A 69 15.56 6.90 0.29
CA ARG A 69 16.61 7.34 1.20
C ARG A 69 16.60 8.85 1.50
N GLU A 70 16.23 9.66 0.51
CA GLU A 70 16.10 11.11 0.66
C GLU A 70 15.15 11.53 1.79
N LYS A 71 14.03 10.79 1.94
CA LYS A 71 12.93 11.15 2.86
C LYS A 71 12.78 10.22 4.04
N HIS A 72 13.45 9.07 4.02
CA HIS A 72 13.22 8.01 5.00
C HIS A 72 14.54 7.38 5.49
N SER A 73 14.46 6.78 6.67
CA SER A 73 15.39 5.76 7.16
C SER A 73 14.66 4.42 7.20
N ALA A 74 15.29 3.37 6.68
CA ALA A 74 14.71 2.02 6.73
C ALA A 74 14.62 1.52 8.17
N VAL A 75 15.66 1.79 8.98
CA VAL A 75 15.69 1.46 10.42
C VAL A 75 14.57 2.19 11.16
N ALA A 76 14.35 3.49 10.89
CA ALA A 76 13.26 4.25 11.51
C ALA A 76 11.89 3.72 11.09
N CYS A 77 11.74 3.33 9.81
CA CYS A 77 10.51 2.72 9.30
C CYS A 77 10.20 1.39 10.01
N ALA A 78 11.19 0.54 10.21
CA ALA A 78 11.04 -0.73 10.92
C ALA A 78 10.73 -0.53 12.40
N SER A 79 11.49 0.34 13.08
CA SER A 79 11.28 0.69 14.49
C SER A 79 9.86 1.21 14.77
N TYR A 80 9.36 2.12 13.92
CA TYR A 80 8.02 2.68 14.06
C TYR A 80 6.91 1.63 13.99
N ARG A 81 7.08 0.60 13.14
CA ARG A 81 6.05 -0.43 12.91
C ARG A 81 6.10 -1.57 13.91
N SER A 82 7.29 -1.90 14.38
CA SER A 82 7.51 -3.02 15.31
C SER A 82 7.40 -2.65 16.77
N ASP A 83 7.35 -1.36 17.11
CA ASP A 83 7.50 -0.84 18.48
C ASP A 83 8.86 -1.18 19.13
N GLU A 84 9.85 -1.55 18.32
CA GLU A 84 11.19 -1.85 18.81
C GLU A 84 12.09 -0.61 18.74
N SER A 85 12.98 -0.45 19.71
CA SER A 85 14.05 0.53 19.65
C SER A 85 15.22 -0.07 18.86
N LEU A 86 15.57 0.54 17.72
CA LEU A 86 16.58 0.04 16.79
C LEU A 86 17.69 1.08 16.59
N TYR A 87 18.95 0.65 16.68
CA TYR A 87 20.09 1.53 16.41
C TYR A 87 20.26 1.72 14.90
N SER A 88 20.31 2.97 14.45
CA SER A 88 20.62 3.35 13.07
C SER A 88 22.11 3.69 12.96
N GLU A 89 22.87 2.81 12.31
CA GLU A 89 24.30 3.03 12.07
C GLU A 89 24.55 4.27 11.18
N ARG A 90 23.64 4.52 10.22
CA ARG A 90 23.72 5.70 9.35
C ARG A 90 23.61 7.00 10.12
N ASP A 91 22.69 7.06 11.08
CA ASP A 91 22.37 8.29 11.81
C ASP A 91 23.11 8.38 13.16
N GLY A 92 23.77 7.29 13.59
CA GLY A 92 24.45 7.18 14.91
C GLY A 92 23.49 7.28 16.10
N LEU A 93 22.21 6.97 15.91
CA LEU A 93 21.14 7.19 16.88
C LEU A 93 20.23 5.97 17.01
N VAL A 94 19.70 5.74 18.23
CA VAL A 94 18.62 4.79 18.44
C VAL A 94 17.30 5.40 17.97
N LYS A 95 16.61 4.71 17.08
CA LYS A 95 15.27 5.07 16.62
C LYS A 95 14.25 4.47 17.59
N THR A 96 13.49 5.34 18.24
CA THR A 96 12.42 4.97 19.18
C THR A 96 11.23 5.86 18.92
N PHE A 97 10.04 5.27 18.87
CA PHE A 97 8.78 5.98 18.64
C PHE A 97 7.78 5.70 19.76
N ARG A 98 6.69 6.49 19.77
CA ARG A 98 5.58 6.23 20.69
C ARG A 98 4.98 4.86 20.38
N LYS A 99 4.90 4.03 21.41
CA LYS A 99 4.35 2.68 21.33
C LYS A 99 2.87 2.67 20.96
N HIS A 100 2.45 1.65 20.24
CA HIS A 100 1.04 1.38 20.00
C HIS A 100 0.33 1.00 21.33
N LYS A 101 -1.00 1.17 21.36
CA LYS A 101 -1.79 0.77 22.55
C LYS A 101 -1.75 -0.75 22.77
N VAL A 102 -1.77 -1.49 21.67
CA VAL A 102 -1.56 -2.94 21.64
C VAL A 102 -0.26 -3.20 20.91
N LYS A 103 0.67 -3.94 21.54
CA LYS A 103 1.96 -4.27 20.93
C LYS A 103 1.73 -5.03 19.61
N PRO A 104 2.32 -4.60 18.49
CA PRO A 104 2.21 -5.31 17.23
C PRO A 104 2.76 -6.74 17.30
N GLU A 105 2.10 -7.67 16.63
CA GLU A 105 2.70 -8.97 16.35
C GLU A 105 3.72 -8.77 15.23
N THR A 106 4.96 -9.20 15.43
CA THR A 106 6.03 -8.96 14.45
C THR A 106 6.81 -10.23 14.15
N PHE A 107 7.20 -10.39 12.89
CA PHE A 107 8.08 -11.46 12.44
C PHE A 107 8.77 -11.09 11.12
N ILE A 108 9.86 -11.78 10.81
CA ILE A 108 10.57 -11.67 9.54
C ILE A 108 10.52 -13.02 8.83
N LEU A 109 10.21 -12.98 7.53
CA LEU A 109 10.28 -14.11 6.63
C LEU A 109 11.38 -13.85 5.59
N LYS A 110 12.18 -14.88 5.28
CA LYS A 110 13.28 -14.77 4.31
C LYS A 110 13.31 -16.00 3.38
N PRO A 111 13.84 -15.86 2.16
CA PRO A 111 14.20 -16.99 1.32
C PRO A 111 15.19 -17.92 2.04
N SER A 112 15.16 -19.21 1.75
CA SER A 112 16.02 -20.22 2.42
C SER A 112 17.51 -19.91 2.28
N HIS A 113 17.94 -19.42 1.13
CA HIS A 113 19.34 -19.06 0.82
C HIS A 113 19.77 -17.70 1.41
N ALA A 114 18.82 -16.88 1.89
CA ALA A 114 19.18 -15.64 2.57
C ALA A 114 19.82 -15.94 3.93
N PRO A 115 20.83 -15.17 4.36
CA PRO A 115 21.57 -15.44 5.59
C PRO A 115 20.70 -15.25 6.84
N ASP A 116 21.00 -15.97 7.91
CA ASP A 116 20.19 -15.94 9.15
C ASP A 116 20.21 -14.60 9.84
N TRP A 117 21.26 -13.79 9.66
CA TRP A 117 21.26 -12.43 10.19
C TRP A 117 20.13 -11.55 9.63
N ALA A 118 19.55 -11.90 8.47
CA ALA A 118 18.40 -11.21 7.91
C ALA A 118 17.12 -11.35 8.76
N LEU A 119 17.08 -12.29 9.71
CA LEU A 119 16.03 -12.41 10.71
C LEU A 119 16.17 -11.41 11.87
N ASN A 120 17.33 -10.77 12.01
CA ASN A 120 17.53 -9.69 12.96
C ASN A 120 17.13 -8.36 12.32
N ARG A 121 16.06 -7.73 12.81
CA ARG A 121 15.45 -6.52 12.24
C ARG A 121 16.42 -5.35 12.17
N GLU A 122 17.16 -5.08 13.26
CA GLU A 122 18.12 -4.01 13.32
C GLU A 122 19.23 -4.21 12.28
N ARG A 123 19.82 -5.40 12.25
CA ARG A 123 20.89 -5.74 11.29
C ARG A 123 20.38 -5.70 9.85
N LEU A 124 19.20 -6.27 9.55
CA LEU A 124 18.61 -6.28 8.21
C LEU A 124 18.53 -4.86 7.63
N TRP A 125 17.92 -3.94 8.38
CA TRP A 125 17.66 -2.60 7.86
C TRP A 125 18.91 -1.71 7.85
N ASN A 126 19.88 -1.94 8.73
CA ASN A 126 21.20 -1.31 8.63
C ASN A 126 21.97 -1.82 7.40
N GLU A 127 21.96 -3.12 7.12
CA GLU A 127 22.61 -3.69 5.93
C GLU A 127 21.94 -3.19 4.63
N VAL A 128 20.61 -3.04 4.61
CA VAL A 128 19.92 -2.37 3.49
C VAL A 128 20.44 -0.94 3.29
N GLU A 129 20.55 -0.15 4.35
CA GLU A 129 21.03 1.23 4.26
C GLU A 129 22.51 1.32 3.85
N LYS A 130 23.33 0.31 4.18
CA LYS A 130 24.74 0.22 3.74
C LYS A 130 24.87 -0.06 2.25
N VAL A 131 24.00 -0.90 1.68
CA VAL A 131 24.08 -1.24 0.25
C VAL A 131 23.38 -0.20 -0.64
N GLU A 132 22.35 0.48 -0.14
CA GLU A 132 21.56 1.50 -0.86
C GLU A 132 22.12 2.91 -0.63
N LYS A 133 23.38 3.17 -1.04
CA LYS A 133 24.11 4.40 -0.69
C LYS A 133 23.65 5.66 -1.41
N HIS A 134 23.12 5.52 -2.63
CA HIS A 134 22.73 6.68 -3.44
C HIS A 134 21.58 7.45 -2.76
N TYR A 135 21.62 8.78 -2.73
CA TYR A 135 20.64 9.61 -2.02
C TYR A 135 19.19 9.40 -2.50
N LYS A 136 18.98 9.09 -3.78
CA LYS A 136 17.65 8.72 -4.35
C LYS A 136 17.36 7.22 -4.28
N ALA A 137 18.19 6.42 -3.63
CA ALA A 137 17.97 4.98 -3.59
C ALA A 137 16.63 4.65 -2.90
N GLN A 138 15.96 3.65 -3.42
CA GLN A 138 14.81 3.04 -2.79
C GLN A 138 15.31 2.07 -1.73
N LEU A 139 15.00 2.35 -0.45
CA LEU A 139 15.43 1.55 0.69
C LEU A 139 14.52 0.34 0.90
N ALA A 140 13.22 0.55 0.81
CA ALA A 140 12.24 -0.48 1.07
C ALA A 140 10.95 -0.25 0.28
N ARG A 141 10.21 -1.32 0.05
CA ARG A 141 8.81 -1.29 -0.38
C ARG A 141 7.94 -1.64 0.82
N GLU A 142 7.03 -0.77 1.16
CA GLU A 142 6.02 -1.03 2.16
C GLU A 142 4.73 -1.47 1.49
N VAL A 143 4.21 -2.61 1.89
CA VAL A 143 2.88 -3.09 1.51
C VAL A 143 1.98 -3.01 2.73
N LEU A 144 0.82 -2.37 2.58
CA LEU A 144 -0.20 -2.27 3.61
C LEU A 144 -1.40 -3.12 3.22
N LEU A 145 -1.74 -4.08 4.05
CA LEU A 145 -2.81 -5.05 3.86
C LEU A 145 -3.91 -4.83 4.90
N SER A 146 -5.18 -4.75 4.48
CA SER A 146 -6.32 -4.83 5.42
C SER A 146 -6.54 -6.28 5.83
N ILE A 147 -6.88 -6.50 7.08
CA ILE A 147 -7.19 -7.82 7.63
C ILE A 147 -8.67 -7.82 8.05
N PRO A 148 -9.43 -8.87 7.74
CA PRO A 148 -10.82 -9.00 8.20
C PRO A 148 -10.93 -9.12 9.71
N ASN A 149 -11.89 -8.40 10.31
CA ASN A 149 -12.17 -8.45 11.74
C ASN A 149 -12.83 -9.77 12.17
N GLU A 150 -13.44 -10.44 11.22
CA GLU A 150 -14.19 -11.69 11.40
C GLU A 150 -13.27 -12.87 11.72
N LEU A 151 -11.98 -12.72 11.43
CA LEU A 151 -10.94 -13.70 11.76
C LEU A 151 -10.40 -13.46 13.17
N ASN A 152 -10.15 -14.53 13.91
CA ASN A 152 -9.39 -14.44 15.16
C ASN A 152 -7.90 -14.12 14.88
N GLU A 153 -7.14 -13.77 15.92
CA GLU A 153 -5.75 -13.32 15.77
C GLU A 153 -4.83 -14.38 15.15
N GLU A 154 -5.05 -15.67 15.44
CA GLU A 154 -4.29 -16.77 14.89
C GLU A 154 -4.54 -16.94 13.38
N GLU A 155 -5.80 -16.86 12.96
CA GLU A 155 -6.21 -16.93 11.55
C GLU A 155 -5.70 -15.72 10.76
N GLN A 156 -5.75 -14.52 11.37
CA GLN A 156 -5.14 -13.31 10.80
C GLN A 156 -3.65 -13.48 10.57
N SER A 157 -2.93 -14.03 11.55
CA SER A 157 -1.49 -14.28 11.44
C SER A 157 -1.18 -15.33 10.36
N LYS A 158 -1.92 -16.43 10.32
CA LYS A 158 -1.79 -17.47 9.27
C LYS A 158 -2.03 -16.92 7.87
N LEU A 159 -3.09 -16.11 7.71
CA LEU A 159 -3.43 -15.44 6.45
C LEU A 159 -2.26 -14.57 5.95
N ILE A 160 -1.74 -13.70 6.82
CA ILE A 160 -0.64 -12.80 6.46
C ILE A 160 0.64 -13.58 6.16
N ARG A 161 1.01 -14.57 6.99
CA ARG A 161 2.21 -15.41 6.76
C ARG A 161 2.13 -16.11 5.42
N ARG A 162 1.00 -16.74 5.09
CA ARG A 162 0.79 -17.49 3.84
C ARG A 162 0.90 -16.57 2.62
N PHE A 163 0.23 -15.41 2.66
CA PHE A 163 0.29 -14.44 1.56
C PHE A 163 1.71 -13.89 1.37
N VAL A 164 2.36 -13.45 2.44
CA VAL A 164 3.71 -12.87 2.40
C VAL A 164 4.75 -13.90 1.92
N GLN A 165 4.64 -15.14 2.38
CA GLN A 165 5.51 -16.22 1.91
C GLN A 165 5.37 -16.46 0.41
N ASN A 166 4.13 -16.56 -0.08
CA ASN A 166 3.86 -16.91 -1.47
C ASN A 166 4.17 -15.77 -2.45
N GLU A 167 3.81 -14.54 -2.11
CA GLU A 167 3.88 -13.42 -3.06
C GLU A 167 5.19 -12.63 -2.97
N PHE A 168 5.90 -12.68 -1.84
CA PHE A 168 7.11 -11.88 -1.67
C PHE A 168 8.34 -12.72 -1.38
N VAL A 169 8.28 -13.63 -0.43
CA VAL A 169 9.46 -14.39 0.00
C VAL A 169 9.89 -15.40 -1.06
N ASN A 170 8.94 -16.10 -1.66
CA ASN A 170 9.21 -17.05 -2.74
C ASN A 170 9.74 -16.35 -4.01
N GLU A 171 9.43 -15.07 -4.18
CA GLU A 171 9.98 -14.21 -5.25
C GLU A 171 11.37 -13.64 -4.90
N GLY A 172 11.91 -13.94 -3.72
CA GLY A 172 13.27 -13.60 -3.30
C GLY A 172 13.39 -12.38 -2.39
N MET A 173 12.28 -11.76 -1.94
CA MET A 173 12.30 -10.65 -1.01
C MET A 173 12.43 -11.14 0.43
N VAL A 174 13.13 -10.36 1.29
CA VAL A 174 12.97 -10.50 2.74
C VAL A 174 11.83 -9.59 3.18
N ALA A 175 10.92 -10.13 3.98
CA ALA A 175 9.72 -9.44 4.43
C ALA A 175 9.73 -9.29 5.95
N ASP A 176 9.75 -8.04 6.43
CA ASP A 176 9.58 -7.68 7.83
C ASP A 176 8.13 -7.25 8.05
N VAL A 177 7.39 -8.02 8.83
CA VAL A 177 5.94 -7.92 9.01
C VAL A 177 5.63 -7.39 10.40
N SER A 178 4.67 -6.46 10.45
CA SER A 178 4.08 -5.96 11.70
C SER A 178 2.56 -5.92 11.54
N ILE A 179 1.86 -6.70 12.35
CA ILE A 179 0.39 -6.77 12.39
C ILE A 179 -0.10 -5.87 13.53
N HIS A 180 -0.90 -4.87 13.19
CA HIS A 180 -1.46 -3.88 14.12
C HIS A 180 -2.92 -4.18 14.38
N ARG A 181 -3.29 -4.30 15.67
CA ARG A 181 -4.65 -4.59 16.17
C ARG A 181 -5.14 -3.58 17.21
N ASP A 182 -4.49 -2.44 17.31
CA ASP A 182 -4.83 -1.36 18.26
C ASP A 182 -6.16 -0.67 17.95
N ASP A 183 -6.64 -0.73 16.71
CA ASP A 183 -8.00 -0.41 16.32
C ASP A 183 -8.72 -1.69 15.89
N LYS A 184 -9.64 -2.17 16.74
CA LYS A 184 -10.44 -3.40 16.49
C LYS A 184 -11.21 -3.36 15.18
N ASN A 185 -11.56 -2.17 14.68
CA ASN A 185 -12.27 -2.00 13.42
C ASN A 185 -11.36 -1.89 12.20
N ASN A 186 -10.04 -1.93 12.40
CA ASN A 186 -9.08 -1.75 11.33
C ASN A 186 -7.79 -2.55 11.58
N PRO A 187 -7.86 -3.86 11.84
CA PRO A 187 -6.66 -4.67 11.89
C PRO A 187 -5.98 -4.64 10.52
N HIS A 188 -4.66 -4.48 10.52
CA HIS A 188 -3.91 -4.35 9.29
C HIS A 188 -2.46 -4.77 9.46
N ALA A 189 -1.84 -5.20 8.37
CA ALA A 189 -0.42 -5.55 8.36
C ALA A 189 0.39 -4.55 7.55
N HIS A 190 1.51 -4.11 8.12
CA HIS A 190 2.60 -3.48 7.41
C HIS A 190 3.65 -4.53 7.06
N VAL A 191 3.95 -4.67 5.79
CA VAL A 191 5.00 -5.55 5.29
C VAL A 191 6.09 -4.69 4.67
N LEU A 192 7.25 -4.64 5.28
CA LEU A 192 8.40 -3.90 4.77
C LEU A 192 9.32 -4.88 4.03
N LEU A 193 9.45 -4.70 2.71
CA LEU A 193 10.14 -5.59 1.79
C LEU A 193 11.50 -5.01 1.37
N THR A 194 12.50 -5.87 1.24
CA THR A 194 13.78 -5.49 0.66
C THR A 194 13.65 -5.21 -0.83
N MET A 195 14.51 -4.32 -1.35
CA MET A 195 14.55 -3.94 -2.77
C MET A 195 15.59 -4.76 -3.56
N ARG A 196 16.28 -5.67 -2.89
CA ARG A 196 17.22 -6.64 -3.46
C ARG A 196 16.91 -8.02 -2.96
N SER A 197 17.14 -9.01 -3.79
CA SER A 197 17.24 -10.41 -3.41
C SER A 197 18.63 -10.72 -2.86
N PHE A 198 18.77 -11.91 -2.34
CA PHE A 198 20.07 -12.52 -2.03
C PHE A 198 20.45 -13.48 -3.15
N LYS A 199 21.78 -13.63 -3.38
CA LYS A 199 22.36 -14.70 -4.18
C LYS A 199 22.45 -15.97 -3.33
N GLU A 200 22.66 -17.12 -3.97
CA GLU A 200 22.84 -18.42 -3.30
C GLU A 200 24.00 -18.43 -2.27
N ASN A 201 24.99 -17.55 -2.46
CA ASN A 201 26.10 -17.40 -1.52
C ASN A 201 25.80 -16.46 -0.34
N GLY A 202 24.56 -16.01 -0.16
CA GLY A 202 24.13 -15.13 0.92
C GLY A 202 24.53 -13.66 0.78
N GLN A 203 25.08 -13.26 -0.36
CA GLN A 203 25.38 -11.85 -0.65
C GLN A 203 24.18 -11.16 -1.31
N TRP A 204 24.06 -9.83 -1.13
CA TRP A 204 23.07 -9.04 -1.85
C TRP A 204 23.23 -9.16 -3.36
N ASP A 205 22.15 -9.40 -4.07
CA ASP A 205 22.14 -9.35 -5.53
C ASP A 205 22.02 -7.91 -6.04
N ASN A 206 22.33 -7.71 -7.32
CA ASN A 206 22.19 -6.41 -7.96
C ASN A 206 20.74 -6.17 -8.44
N LYS A 207 20.24 -4.94 -8.31
CA LYS A 207 18.91 -4.54 -8.85
C LYS A 207 18.87 -4.57 -10.37
N SER A 208 20.02 -4.50 -11.03
CA SER A 208 20.12 -4.53 -12.48
C SER A 208 21.46 -5.14 -12.90
N LYS A 209 21.47 -5.70 -14.10
CA LYS A 209 22.68 -6.21 -14.78
C LYS A 209 22.85 -5.54 -16.13
N ARG A 210 24.08 -5.35 -16.57
CA ARG A 210 24.37 -4.91 -17.92
C ARG A 210 24.35 -6.11 -18.86
N VAL A 211 23.55 -6.00 -19.92
CA VAL A 211 23.47 -6.99 -21.01
C VAL A 211 23.84 -6.33 -22.31
N GLN A 212 24.38 -7.12 -23.25
CA GLN A 212 24.65 -6.68 -24.60
C GLN A 212 23.34 -6.22 -25.26
N LYS A 213 23.33 -5.00 -25.81
CA LYS A 213 22.19 -4.56 -26.63
C LYS A 213 22.20 -5.34 -27.94
N VAL A 214 21.05 -5.89 -28.30
CA VAL A 214 20.82 -6.53 -29.60
C VAL A 214 19.78 -5.75 -30.40
N ASP A 215 19.88 -5.83 -31.72
CA ASP A 215 18.89 -5.29 -32.66
C ASP A 215 17.65 -6.20 -32.76
N SER A 216 16.68 -5.86 -33.59
CA SER A 216 15.47 -6.64 -33.81
C SER A 216 15.73 -8.03 -34.42
N LYS A 217 16.93 -8.29 -34.97
CA LYS A 217 17.36 -9.57 -35.53
C LYS A 217 18.23 -10.40 -34.56
N GLY A 218 18.47 -9.87 -33.33
CA GLY A 218 19.31 -10.53 -32.33
C GLY A 218 20.81 -10.26 -32.47
N ASN A 219 21.25 -9.39 -33.38
CA ASN A 219 22.66 -9.08 -33.57
C ASN A 219 23.16 -8.04 -32.55
N PRO A 220 24.41 -8.16 -32.07
CA PRO A 220 25.03 -7.18 -31.18
C PRO A 220 25.07 -5.78 -31.79
N VAL A 221 24.65 -4.76 -31.04
CA VAL A 221 24.74 -3.36 -31.44
C VAL A 221 26.10 -2.79 -31.00
N PHE A 222 26.77 -2.06 -31.92
CA PHE A 222 28.02 -1.37 -31.65
C PHE A 222 27.84 0.14 -31.77
N ASN A 223 28.64 0.91 -31.01
CA ASN A 223 28.64 2.36 -31.13
C ASN A 223 29.57 2.80 -32.30
N SER A 224 29.66 4.11 -32.56
CA SER A 224 30.50 4.70 -33.63
C SER A 224 31.99 4.42 -33.49
N LYS A 225 32.43 3.96 -32.29
CA LYS A 225 33.81 3.57 -32.00
C LYS A 225 34.05 2.06 -32.09
N GLY A 226 33.09 1.27 -32.60
CA GLY A 226 33.18 -0.18 -32.71
C GLY A 226 33.08 -0.92 -31.37
N GLN A 227 32.66 -0.26 -30.30
CA GLN A 227 32.50 -0.87 -28.99
C GLN A 227 31.08 -1.41 -28.82
N ARG A 228 30.95 -2.57 -28.14
CA ARG A 228 29.64 -3.17 -27.81
C ARG A 228 28.81 -2.25 -26.95
N VAL A 229 27.60 -1.95 -27.38
CA VAL A 229 26.64 -1.19 -26.59
C VAL A 229 25.98 -2.12 -25.57
N THR A 230 25.95 -1.72 -24.30
CA THR A 230 25.26 -2.45 -23.24
C THR A 230 24.09 -1.63 -22.72
N VAL A 231 23.02 -2.32 -22.33
CA VAL A 231 21.84 -1.74 -21.66
C VAL A 231 21.72 -2.31 -20.25
N SER A 232 21.20 -1.51 -19.33
CA SER A 232 20.90 -1.98 -17.98
C SER A 232 19.51 -2.63 -17.99
N VAL A 233 19.43 -3.88 -17.55
CA VAL A 233 18.18 -4.63 -17.41
C VAL A 233 17.97 -4.93 -15.94
N LYS A 234 16.76 -4.77 -15.43
CA LYS A 234 16.41 -5.14 -14.05
C LYS A 234 16.58 -6.65 -13.85
N THR A 235 16.99 -7.05 -12.67
CA THR A 235 17.18 -8.47 -12.31
C THR A 235 15.89 -9.15 -11.87
N ASN A 236 14.86 -8.35 -11.54
CA ASN A 236 13.54 -8.82 -11.14
C ASN A 236 12.45 -7.90 -11.68
N ASP A 237 11.21 -8.35 -11.61
CA ASP A 237 10.01 -7.69 -12.13
C ASP A 237 9.18 -6.99 -11.04
N TRP A 238 9.74 -6.82 -9.83
CA TRP A 238 8.99 -6.32 -8.67
C TRP A 238 8.44 -4.90 -8.82
N ASP A 239 8.99 -4.11 -9.75
CA ASP A 239 8.56 -2.73 -10.04
C ASP A 239 7.57 -2.63 -11.21
N LYS A 240 7.23 -3.75 -11.86
CA LYS A 240 6.32 -3.75 -12.99
C LYS A 240 4.87 -3.50 -12.54
N PRO A 241 4.08 -2.72 -13.30
CA PRO A 241 2.65 -2.52 -12.99
C PRO A 241 1.88 -3.84 -12.90
N GLU A 242 2.20 -4.81 -13.76
CA GLU A 242 1.58 -6.14 -13.83
C GLU A 242 1.80 -6.92 -12.52
N THR A 243 2.98 -6.77 -11.91
CA THR A 243 3.30 -7.39 -10.62
C THR A 243 2.41 -6.85 -9.50
N LEU A 244 2.17 -5.54 -9.47
CA LEU A 244 1.24 -4.94 -8.51
C LEU A 244 -0.20 -5.43 -8.72
N LEU A 245 -0.65 -5.54 -9.98
CA LEU A 245 -1.97 -6.07 -10.30
C LEU A 245 -2.10 -7.54 -9.85
N LYS A 246 -1.07 -8.37 -10.12
CA LYS A 246 -0.99 -9.76 -9.63
C LYS A 246 -1.10 -9.84 -8.11
N TRP A 247 -0.36 -9.01 -7.36
CA TRP A 247 -0.43 -9.00 -5.90
C TRP A 247 -1.82 -8.61 -5.39
N ARG A 248 -2.47 -7.64 -6.02
CA ARG A 248 -3.82 -7.22 -5.67
C ARG A 248 -4.85 -8.32 -5.90
N GLU A 249 -4.81 -8.96 -7.07
CA GLU A 249 -5.69 -10.08 -7.40
C GLU A 249 -5.46 -11.26 -6.43
N ASN A 250 -4.20 -11.62 -6.18
CA ASN A 250 -3.86 -12.72 -5.30
C ASN A 250 -4.23 -12.43 -3.83
N TRP A 251 -4.14 -11.18 -3.38
CA TRP A 251 -4.64 -10.80 -2.06
C TRP A 251 -6.16 -10.98 -1.94
N ALA A 252 -6.93 -10.59 -2.94
CA ALA A 252 -8.38 -10.84 -2.96
C ALA A 252 -8.71 -12.34 -2.96
N LYS A 253 -7.97 -13.15 -3.75
CA LYS A 253 -8.12 -14.61 -3.77
C LYS A 253 -7.81 -15.23 -2.41
N GLU A 254 -6.72 -14.79 -1.77
CA GLU A 254 -6.28 -15.32 -0.48
C GLU A 254 -7.26 -14.98 0.65
N LEU A 255 -7.80 -13.75 0.67
CA LEU A 255 -8.88 -13.34 1.54
C LEU A 255 -10.12 -14.23 1.36
N ASN A 256 -10.58 -14.38 0.12
CA ASN A 256 -11.78 -15.17 -0.18
C ASN A 256 -11.60 -16.66 0.17
N LYS A 257 -10.41 -17.21 -0.05
CA LYS A 257 -10.05 -18.56 0.35
C LYS A 257 -10.13 -18.73 1.87
N THR A 258 -9.52 -17.80 2.61
CA THR A 258 -9.52 -17.82 4.08
C THR A 258 -10.93 -17.68 4.64
N MET A 259 -11.78 -16.78 4.08
CA MET A 259 -13.17 -16.67 4.50
C MET A 259 -13.92 -17.98 4.30
N LYS A 260 -13.76 -18.61 3.15
CA LYS A 260 -14.39 -19.91 2.86
C LYS A 260 -13.93 -21.02 3.81
N GLU A 261 -12.61 -21.08 4.10
CA GLU A 261 -12.01 -22.05 5.04
C GLU A 261 -12.60 -21.91 6.45
N ASN A 262 -12.98 -20.69 6.85
CA ASN A 262 -13.57 -20.38 8.16
C ASN A 262 -15.12 -20.32 8.16
N GLY A 263 -15.77 -20.69 7.07
CA GLY A 263 -17.22 -20.68 6.97
C GLY A 263 -17.86 -19.28 7.00
N ILE A 264 -17.09 -18.23 6.69
CA ILE A 264 -17.52 -16.82 6.74
C ILE A 264 -18.00 -16.39 5.34
N ASP A 265 -19.25 -15.96 5.24
CA ASP A 265 -19.84 -15.52 3.97
C ASP A 265 -19.57 -14.04 3.68
N LEU A 266 -18.29 -13.72 3.52
CA LEU A 266 -17.78 -12.41 3.17
C LEU A 266 -16.89 -12.52 1.92
N ARG A 267 -17.01 -11.54 0.99
CA ARG A 267 -16.27 -11.55 -0.26
C ARG A 267 -15.47 -10.27 -0.45
N PHE A 268 -14.28 -10.41 -1.03
CA PHE A 268 -13.35 -9.32 -1.33
C PHE A 268 -13.06 -9.25 -2.82
N SER A 269 -12.87 -8.06 -3.34
CA SER A 269 -12.46 -7.84 -4.72
C SER A 269 -11.48 -6.68 -4.80
N GLU A 270 -10.45 -6.86 -5.62
CA GLU A 270 -9.48 -5.82 -5.98
C GLU A 270 -10.04 -4.84 -7.01
N LYS A 271 -11.13 -5.24 -7.69
CA LYS A 271 -11.76 -4.50 -8.78
C LYS A 271 -12.56 -3.30 -8.26
N SER A 272 -12.67 -2.30 -9.08
CA SER A 272 -13.54 -1.16 -8.82
C SER A 272 -15.02 -1.56 -8.82
N PHE A 273 -15.89 -0.74 -8.21
CA PHE A 273 -17.33 -0.97 -8.29
C PHE A 273 -17.83 -1.01 -9.73
N GLU A 274 -17.31 -0.12 -10.59
CA GLU A 274 -17.61 -0.09 -12.02
C GLU A 274 -17.20 -1.40 -12.73
N GLU A 275 -15.95 -1.87 -12.51
CA GLU A 275 -15.47 -3.15 -13.06
C GLU A 275 -16.23 -4.37 -12.52
N GLN A 276 -16.88 -4.25 -11.37
CA GLN A 276 -17.76 -5.25 -10.78
C GLN A 276 -19.22 -5.12 -11.27
N GLY A 277 -19.52 -4.18 -12.18
CA GLY A 277 -20.87 -3.90 -12.67
C GLY A 277 -21.81 -3.27 -11.64
N LEU A 278 -21.25 -2.65 -10.58
CA LEU A 278 -22.03 -2.00 -9.54
C LEU A 278 -22.23 -0.52 -9.83
N THR A 279 -23.44 -0.03 -9.63
CA THR A 279 -23.79 1.39 -9.83
C THR A 279 -23.33 2.31 -8.69
N LYS A 280 -22.70 1.76 -7.65
CA LYS A 280 -22.22 2.51 -6.49
C LYS A 280 -21.03 3.38 -6.79
N LEU A 281 -21.02 4.59 -6.25
CA LEU A 281 -19.87 5.48 -6.25
C LEU A 281 -18.95 5.18 -5.05
N PRO A 282 -17.62 5.25 -5.22
CA PRO A 282 -16.71 5.13 -4.10
C PRO A 282 -16.78 6.37 -3.20
N LEU A 283 -16.71 6.16 -1.89
CA LEU A 283 -16.61 7.27 -0.94
C LEU A 283 -15.32 8.06 -1.14
N LEU A 284 -15.42 9.38 -0.98
CA LEU A 284 -14.28 10.28 -1.03
C LEU A 284 -13.42 10.13 0.22
N ARG A 285 -12.11 10.08 0.04
CA ARG A 285 -11.17 9.99 1.16
C ARG A 285 -11.16 11.29 1.95
N LEU A 286 -11.40 11.19 3.24
CA LEU A 286 -11.21 12.32 4.16
C LEU A 286 -9.70 12.53 4.42
N SER A 287 -9.28 13.80 4.51
CA SER A 287 -7.97 14.11 5.09
C SER A 287 -7.94 13.69 6.57
N ARG A 288 -6.74 13.59 7.15
CA ARG A 288 -6.60 13.26 8.58
C ARG A 288 -7.38 14.23 9.47
N GLN A 289 -7.29 15.51 9.19
CA GLN A 289 -8.03 16.54 9.93
C GLN A 289 -9.55 16.39 9.77
N ALA A 290 -10.05 16.22 8.53
CA ALA A 290 -11.45 16.02 8.26
C ALA A 290 -11.98 14.73 8.94
N TYR A 291 -11.20 13.66 8.95
CA TYR A 291 -11.57 12.43 9.66
C TYR A 291 -11.79 12.65 11.16
N TYR A 292 -10.88 13.39 11.84
CA TYR A 292 -11.04 13.67 13.27
C TYR A 292 -12.20 14.62 13.56
N LEU A 293 -12.49 15.58 12.68
CA LEU A 293 -13.65 16.45 12.81
C LEU A 293 -14.95 15.64 12.69
N GLU A 294 -15.05 14.75 11.69
CA GLU A 294 -16.22 13.89 11.52
C GLU A 294 -16.38 12.90 12.68
N LYS A 295 -15.27 12.34 13.16
CA LYS A 295 -15.29 11.43 14.33
C LYS A 295 -15.84 12.15 15.57
N ARG A 296 -15.36 13.37 15.85
CA ARG A 296 -15.84 14.16 16.98
C ARG A 296 -17.33 14.51 16.84
N ALA A 297 -17.74 14.93 15.65
CA ALA A 297 -19.15 15.25 15.40
C ALA A 297 -20.06 14.03 15.59
N LYS A 298 -19.61 12.83 15.20
CA LYS A 298 -20.33 11.58 15.47
C LYS A 298 -20.43 11.25 16.96
N GLU A 299 -19.34 11.42 17.69
CA GLU A 299 -19.30 11.18 19.13
C GLU A 299 -20.20 12.17 19.88
N GLU A 300 -20.23 13.45 19.47
CA GLU A 300 -21.13 14.48 20.04
C GLU A 300 -22.60 14.17 19.73
N ALA A 301 -22.93 13.84 18.48
CA ALA A 301 -24.29 13.47 18.10
C ALA A 301 -24.79 12.29 18.94
N LEU A 302 -23.97 11.25 19.09
CA LEU A 302 -24.31 10.09 19.90
C LEU A 302 -24.52 10.46 21.40
N LYS A 303 -23.66 11.31 21.96
CA LYS A 303 -23.75 11.76 23.34
C LYS A 303 -25.05 12.51 23.65
N PHE A 304 -25.55 13.28 22.67
CA PHE A 304 -26.75 14.10 22.83
C PHE A 304 -28.01 13.46 22.21
N GLY A 305 -27.94 12.20 21.76
CA GLY A 305 -29.07 11.52 21.13
C GLY A 305 -29.55 12.17 19.82
N LYS A 306 -28.66 12.91 19.14
CA LYS A 306 -28.96 13.60 17.87
C LYS A 306 -28.52 12.76 16.68
N GLU A 307 -29.19 12.96 15.55
CA GLU A 307 -28.72 12.39 14.29
C GLU A 307 -27.38 13.04 13.89
N TYR A 308 -26.45 12.21 13.39
CA TYR A 308 -25.16 12.69 12.93
C TYR A 308 -25.28 13.43 11.60
N GLU A 309 -24.86 14.67 11.57
CA GLU A 309 -24.69 15.46 10.35
C GLU A 309 -23.21 15.72 10.04
N PRO A 310 -22.76 15.41 8.80
CA PRO A 310 -21.37 15.66 8.42
C PRO A 310 -21.00 17.13 8.48
N VAL A 311 -19.85 17.42 9.10
CA VAL A 311 -19.36 18.81 9.30
C VAL A 311 -18.36 19.25 8.23
N THR A 312 -17.70 18.30 7.54
CA THR A 312 -16.72 18.60 6.51
C THR A 312 -17.32 18.54 5.10
N TYR A 313 -16.70 19.22 4.14
CA TYR A 313 -17.13 19.17 2.74
C TYR A 313 -17.19 17.73 2.20
N PHE A 314 -16.09 16.97 2.34
CA PHE A 314 -16.08 15.58 1.86
C PHE A 314 -16.98 14.64 2.68
N GLY A 315 -17.20 14.94 3.96
CA GLY A 315 -18.18 14.22 4.78
C GLY A 315 -19.60 14.40 4.21
N LYS A 316 -20.00 15.62 3.88
CA LYS A 316 -21.31 15.93 3.24
C LYS A 316 -21.44 15.27 1.87
N GLN A 317 -20.37 15.28 1.04
CA GLN A 317 -20.39 14.57 -0.25
C GLN A 317 -20.53 13.06 -0.06
N ASN A 318 -19.86 12.50 0.94
CA ASN A 318 -19.98 11.07 1.24
C ASN A 318 -21.40 10.69 1.72
N LYS A 319 -22.09 11.55 2.46
CA LYS A 319 -23.48 11.35 2.83
C LYS A 319 -24.35 11.26 1.57
N LEU A 320 -24.22 12.19 0.63
CA LEU A 320 -24.94 12.19 -0.65
C LEU A 320 -24.63 10.97 -1.54
N ILE A 321 -23.43 10.40 -1.44
CA ILE A 321 -23.07 9.18 -2.17
C ILE A 321 -23.72 7.94 -1.55
N GLN A 322 -24.03 7.99 -0.25
CA GLN A 322 -24.64 6.89 0.49
C GLN A 322 -26.17 6.86 0.37
N GLU A 323 -26.80 8.01 0.16
CA GLU A 323 -28.21 8.18 -0.15
C GLU A 323 -28.53 7.82 -1.62
#